data_1b5bf4ed5f8d4cf04638577b6bd80375
#
_entry.id   1b5bf4ed5f8d4cf04638577b6bd80375
#
_cell.length_a   1.000
_cell.length_b   1.000
_cell.length_c   1.000
_cell.angle_alpha   90.00
_cell.angle_beta   90.00
_cell.angle_gamma   90.00
#
_symmetry.space_group_name_H-M   'P 1'
#
loop_
_entity.id
_entity.type
_entity.pdbx_description
1 polymer ?
#
loop_
_entity_poly.entity_id
_entity_poly.type
_entity_poly.pdbx_seq_one_letter_code
_entity_poly.pdbx_strand_id
1 'polypeptide(L)'
;MIREKYARLAYHRFPRTTAQYLGHRRLDTTPLEEGLPDFHPPPLPEEDPYCLENAPPNLGYLVRMQGGILYVYDNKKMLERQEPHSLPYPDLETYTVDMSHILALITDGPTKTYCHRRLNFLESKFSLHEMLNEMSEFKELKSNPHRDFYNVRKVDTHIHAAACMNQKHLLRFIKHTYQTEPDRTVAEKRGRKITLRQVFDSLHMDPYDLTVDSLDVHAGRQTFHRFDKFNSKYNPVGASELRDLYLKTENYLGGEYFARMVKEVAWELEESKYQYSEPRLSIYGRSPEEWPNLARWFIQHKVYSPNMRWIIQVPRIYDIFRLKKLLPSFGKMLENIFLPLFEATINPQDHRELHLFLKYVTGFDSVDDESKHSDHMFSDKSPSPDVWTSEQNPPYSYYLYYMYANIMVLNNLRRERGLSTFLFRPHCGEAGSITHLVSAFLTADNISHGLLLKKSPVLQYLYYLAQIPIAMSPLSNNSLFLEYSKNPLREFLHKGLHVSLSTDDPMQFHYTKEALMEEYAIAAQVWKLSTCDLCEIARNSVLQSGLSHQEKQKFLGQNYYKEGPEGNDIRKTNVAQIRMAFRYETLCNELSFLSDAMKSEEITALTN
;
A
#
# COMPACT_ATOMS: atom_id res chain seq x y z
N MET A 1 -17.02 -11.28 -10.72
CA MET A 1 -16.80 -12.75 -10.86
C MET A 1 -15.32 -13.13 -10.82
N ILE A 2 -14.48 -12.80 -11.85
CA ILE A 2 -13.06 -13.20 -11.81
C ILE A 2 -12.38 -12.71 -10.52
N ARG A 3 -12.37 -11.40 -10.23
CA ARG A 3 -11.76 -10.84 -9.01
C ARG A 3 -12.30 -11.44 -7.70
N GLU A 4 -13.54 -11.86 -7.68
CA GLU A 4 -14.16 -12.45 -6.49
C GLU A 4 -13.43 -13.73 -6.02
N LYS A 5 -12.88 -14.53 -6.94
CA LYS A 5 -12.05 -15.69 -6.60
C LYS A 5 -10.87 -15.30 -5.71
N TYR A 6 -10.27 -14.14 -5.99
CA TYR A 6 -9.11 -13.60 -5.28
C TYR A 6 -9.49 -12.89 -3.98
N ALA A 7 -10.71 -12.38 -3.90
CA ALA A 7 -11.21 -11.64 -2.76
C ALA A 7 -11.80 -12.50 -1.64
N ARG A 8 -12.15 -13.76 -1.90
CA ARG A 8 -12.84 -14.63 -0.93
C ARG A 8 -12.09 -14.86 0.37
N LEU A 9 -10.76 -14.87 0.32
CA LEU A 9 -9.90 -15.03 1.50
C LEU A 9 -9.50 -13.70 2.14
N ALA A 10 -9.79 -12.63 1.45
CA ALA A 10 -9.42 -11.31 1.84
C ALA A 10 -10.64 -10.57 2.36
N TYR A 11 -10.92 -10.75 3.60
CA TYR A 11 -12.00 -10.10 4.30
C TYR A 11 -11.96 -8.60 4.04
N HIS A 12 -13.07 -8.00 3.58
CA HIS A 12 -13.27 -6.56 3.33
C HIS A 12 -12.82 -5.97 1.99
N ARG A 13 -12.35 -6.77 1.03
CA ARG A 13 -11.81 -6.25 -0.25
C ARG A 13 -12.84 -5.97 -1.32
N PHE A 14 -14.03 -6.51 -1.16
CA PHE A 14 -15.16 -6.19 -2.04
C PHE A 14 -16.10 -5.25 -1.32
N PRO A 15 -16.49 -4.11 -1.94
CA PRO A 15 -17.59 -3.33 -1.42
C PRO A 15 -18.80 -4.25 -1.24
N ARG A 16 -19.47 -4.16 -0.12
CA ARG A 16 -20.66 -4.99 0.18
C ARG A 16 -21.67 -4.92 -0.95
N THR A 17 -21.90 -3.72 -1.48
CA THR A 17 -22.80 -3.49 -2.59
C THR A 17 -22.43 -4.35 -3.81
N THR A 18 -21.17 -4.32 -4.23
CA THR A 18 -20.70 -5.12 -5.37
C THR A 18 -20.79 -6.62 -5.08
N ALA A 19 -20.43 -7.04 -3.86
CA ALA A 19 -20.55 -8.43 -3.42
C ALA A 19 -22.00 -8.90 -3.42
N GLN A 20 -22.94 -8.07 -2.95
CA GLN A 20 -24.37 -8.35 -2.94
C GLN A 20 -24.92 -8.55 -4.37
N TYR A 21 -24.61 -7.67 -5.31
CA TYR A 21 -25.03 -7.83 -6.69
C TYR A 21 -24.44 -9.08 -7.37
N LEU A 22 -23.20 -9.44 -7.04
CA LEU A 22 -22.58 -10.67 -7.53
C LEU A 22 -23.17 -11.91 -6.87
N GLY A 23 -23.56 -11.84 -5.59
CA GLY A 23 -24.19 -12.93 -4.83
C GLY A 23 -25.59 -13.26 -5.30
N HIS A 24 -26.41 -12.26 -5.63
CA HIS A 24 -27.76 -12.48 -6.17
C HIS A 24 -27.79 -13.23 -7.50
N ARG A 25 -26.68 -13.28 -8.20
CA ARG A 25 -26.55 -13.99 -9.45
C ARG A 25 -26.22 -15.46 -9.29
N ARG A 26 -25.64 -15.84 -8.17
CA ARG A 26 -25.47 -17.24 -7.79
C ARG A 26 -26.75 -17.66 -7.08
N LEU A 27 -27.28 -18.79 -7.48
CA LEU A 27 -28.38 -19.46 -6.76
C LEU A 27 -27.99 -19.87 -5.32
N ASP A 28 -26.84 -19.41 -4.85
CA ASP A 28 -26.33 -19.57 -3.51
C ASP A 28 -27.04 -18.55 -2.60
N THR A 29 -28.09 -19.02 -1.96
CA THR A 29 -29.02 -18.26 -1.13
C THR A 29 -28.49 -17.95 0.27
N THR A 30 -27.19 -17.97 0.51
CA THR A 30 -26.63 -17.48 1.77
C THR A 30 -26.81 -15.97 1.83
N PRO A 31 -27.65 -15.43 2.71
CA PRO A 31 -27.76 -14.00 2.91
C PRO A 31 -26.37 -13.47 3.27
N LEU A 32 -25.93 -12.38 2.62
CA LEU A 32 -24.84 -11.58 3.16
C LEU A 32 -25.29 -11.12 4.54
N GLU A 33 -24.67 -11.65 5.58
CA GLU A 33 -25.00 -11.27 6.95
C GLU A 33 -24.90 -9.75 7.08
N GLU A 34 -25.97 -9.12 7.53
CA GLU A 34 -26.00 -7.72 7.94
C GLU A 34 -25.18 -7.59 9.23
N GLY A 35 -23.87 -7.66 9.13
CA GLY A 35 -23.01 -7.64 10.31
C GLY A 35 -21.67 -6.99 10.05
N LEU A 36 -20.90 -6.87 11.10
CA LEU A 36 -19.48 -6.61 11.01
C LEU A 36 -18.81 -7.74 10.20
N PRO A 37 -17.74 -7.43 9.47
CA PRO A 37 -16.93 -8.46 8.85
C PRO A 37 -16.55 -9.57 9.84
N ASP A 38 -16.47 -10.82 9.39
CA ASP A 38 -16.19 -12.00 10.24
C ASP A 38 -14.92 -11.90 11.08
N PHE A 39 -14.01 -11.02 10.68
CA PHE A 39 -12.75 -10.81 11.35
C PHE A 39 -12.35 -9.34 11.41
N HIS A 40 -11.99 -8.89 12.60
CA HIS A 40 -11.38 -7.60 12.86
C HIS A 40 -9.98 -7.78 13.43
N PRO A 41 -8.98 -6.97 13.00
CA PRO A 41 -7.70 -6.94 13.66
C PRO A 41 -7.90 -6.68 15.16
N PRO A 42 -7.17 -7.39 16.04
CA PRO A 42 -7.24 -7.12 17.46
C PRO A 42 -6.82 -5.67 17.76
N PRO A 43 -7.38 -5.05 18.81
CA PRO A 43 -6.95 -3.74 19.24
C PRO A 43 -5.47 -3.77 19.64
N LEU A 44 -4.79 -2.64 19.47
CA LEU A 44 -3.43 -2.49 19.99
C LEU A 44 -3.44 -2.46 21.51
N PRO A 45 -2.37 -2.92 22.17
CA PRO A 45 -2.27 -2.85 23.62
C PRO A 45 -2.30 -1.39 24.09
N GLU A 46 -3.11 -1.12 25.11
CA GLU A 46 -3.27 0.24 25.67
C GLU A 46 -2.10 0.63 26.60
N GLU A 47 -1.42 -0.37 27.21
CA GLU A 47 -0.32 -0.16 28.14
C GLU A 47 1.04 -0.15 27.44
N ASP A 48 2.01 -0.94 27.86
CA ASP A 48 3.35 -0.94 27.26
C ASP A 48 3.33 -1.51 25.82
N PRO A 49 3.59 -0.67 24.78
CA PRO A 49 3.61 -1.13 23.39
C PRO A 49 4.78 -2.08 23.08
N TYR A 50 5.73 -2.25 24.00
CA TYR A 50 6.91 -3.10 23.84
C TYR A 50 6.87 -4.36 24.72
N CYS A 51 5.73 -4.67 25.34
CA CYS A 51 5.58 -5.83 26.19
C CYS A 51 5.72 -7.15 25.40
N LEU A 52 6.67 -7.98 25.82
CA LEU A 52 6.97 -9.29 25.22
C LEU A 52 6.36 -10.48 26.00
N GLU A 53 5.64 -10.23 27.10
CA GLU A 53 5.26 -11.28 28.04
C GLU A 53 4.11 -12.17 27.56
N ASN A 54 3.17 -11.64 26.80
CA ASN A 54 1.92 -12.30 26.42
C ASN A 54 1.98 -12.97 25.04
N ALA A 55 3.06 -13.72 24.75
CA ALA A 55 3.14 -14.46 23.49
C ALA A 55 2.28 -15.74 23.55
N PRO A 56 1.38 -15.96 22.55
CA PRO A 56 0.57 -17.17 22.48
C PRO A 56 1.42 -18.45 22.42
N PRO A 57 0.86 -19.61 22.83
CA PRO A 57 1.61 -20.88 22.81
C PRO A 57 1.90 -21.35 21.39
N ASN A 58 2.89 -22.22 21.25
CA ASN A 58 3.22 -22.89 20.00
C ASN A 58 2.07 -23.80 19.54
N LEU A 59 1.67 -23.69 18.26
CA LEU A 59 0.66 -24.58 17.64
C LEU A 59 1.22 -25.97 17.29
N GLY A 60 2.54 -26.09 17.15
CA GLY A 60 3.18 -27.31 16.69
C GLY A 60 3.02 -27.61 15.20
N TYR A 61 2.47 -26.67 14.43
CA TYR A 61 2.37 -26.80 12.97
C TYR A 61 3.73 -26.78 12.31
N LEU A 62 3.81 -27.41 11.14
CA LEU A 62 5.01 -27.45 10.31
C LEU A 62 4.78 -26.67 9.04
N VAL A 63 5.84 -26.06 8.53
CA VAL A 63 5.79 -25.29 7.28
C VAL A 63 6.85 -25.77 6.32
N ARG A 64 6.49 -25.86 5.04
CA ARG A 64 7.40 -26.21 3.97
C ARG A 64 7.17 -25.34 2.74
N MET A 65 8.26 -24.79 2.19
CA MET A 65 8.24 -24.13 0.89
C MET A 65 8.14 -25.18 -0.22
N GLN A 66 7.21 -24.97 -1.13
CA GLN A 66 7.06 -25.81 -2.32
C GLN A 66 6.61 -24.95 -3.51
N GLY A 67 7.40 -24.92 -4.56
CA GLY A 67 7.08 -24.12 -5.74
C GLY A 67 6.94 -22.63 -5.48
N GLY A 68 7.68 -22.08 -4.51
CA GLY A 68 7.64 -20.67 -4.14
C GLY A 68 6.49 -20.25 -3.21
N ILE A 69 5.70 -21.20 -2.72
CA ILE A 69 4.60 -20.95 -1.78
C ILE A 69 4.83 -21.77 -0.52
N LEU A 70 4.60 -21.16 0.64
CA LEU A 70 4.66 -21.83 1.93
C LEU A 70 3.34 -22.53 2.24
N TYR A 71 3.42 -23.82 2.54
CA TYR A 71 2.30 -24.65 2.94
C TYR A 71 2.38 -25.01 4.42
N VAL A 72 1.25 -25.02 5.09
CA VAL A 72 1.12 -25.33 6.51
C VAL A 72 0.57 -26.76 6.70
N TYR A 73 1.15 -27.51 7.61
CA TYR A 73 0.77 -28.88 7.93
C TYR A 73 0.52 -29.01 9.44
N ASP A 74 -0.55 -29.68 9.84
CA ASP A 74 -0.92 -29.84 11.25
C ASP A 74 0.14 -30.64 12.04
N ASN A 75 0.77 -31.61 11.39
CA ASN A 75 1.73 -32.51 12.03
C ASN A 75 2.65 -33.19 11.01
N LYS A 76 3.64 -33.91 11.52
CA LYS A 76 4.65 -34.60 10.73
C LYS A 76 4.05 -35.65 9.75
N LYS A 77 2.96 -36.32 10.15
CA LYS A 77 2.30 -37.32 9.28
C LYS A 77 1.67 -36.65 8.07
N MET A 78 1.03 -35.49 8.23
CA MET A 78 0.44 -34.72 7.13
C MET A 78 1.53 -34.16 6.21
N LEU A 79 2.66 -33.74 6.77
CA LEU A 79 3.82 -33.31 5.98
C LEU A 79 4.39 -34.47 5.12
N GLU A 80 4.53 -35.68 5.70
CA GLU A 80 5.00 -36.87 4.98
C GLU A 80 4.03 -37.31 3.87
N ARG A 81 2.72 -37.11 4.09
CA ARG A 81 1.67 -37.40 3.09
C ARG A 81 1.49 -36.29 2.05
N GLN A 82 2.14 -35.13 2.25
CA GLN A 82 1.96 -33.93 1.44
C GLN A 82 0.50 -33.42 1.39
N GLU A 83 -0.18 -33.46 2.54
CA GLU A 83 -1.55 -33.01 2.73
C GLU A 83 -1.53 -31.69 3.55
N PRO A 84 -1.30 -30.51 2.92
CA PRO A 84 -1.32 -29.22 3.61
C PRO A 84 -2.73 -28.75 3.90
N HIS A 85 -2.86 -27.70 4.72
CA HIS A 85 -4.11 -26.97 4.85
C HIS A 85 -4.61 -26.55 3.46
N SER A 86 -5.83 -26.95 3.13
CA SER A 86 -6.45 -26.57 1.86
C SER A 86 -6.97 -25.16 1.92
N LEU A 87 -6.51 -24.30 1.03
CA LEU A 87 -6.97 -22.92 0.92
C LEU A 87 -7.49 -22.66 -0.50
N PRO A 88 -8.69 -22.10 -0.65
CA PRO A 88 -9.31 -21.86 -1.94
C PRO A 88 -8.80 -20.57 -2.59
N TYR A 89 -7.49 -20.39 -2.74
CA TYR A 89 -6.93 -19.30 -3.55
C TYR A 89 -6.58 -19.79 -4.95
N PRO A 90 -6.64 -18.91 -5.97
CA PRO A 90 -6.31 -19.29 -7.33
C PRO A 90 -4.85 -19.74 -7.48
N ASP A 91 -4.64 -20.88 -8.13
CA ASP A 91 -3.31 -21.34 -8.51
C ASP A 91 -2.73 -20.54 -9.69
N LEU A 92 -1.49 -20.82 -10.04
CA LEU A 92 -0.79 -20.10 -11.12
C LEU A 92 -1.49 -20.25 -12.47
N GLU A 93 -2.01 -21.45 -12.78
CA GLU A 93 -2.72 -21.71 -14.03
C GLU A 93 -3.99 -20.87 -14.10
N THR A 94 -4.82 -20.91 -13.07
CA THR A 94 -6.03 -20.07 -12.95
C THR A 94 -5.69 -18.58 -13.07
N TYR A 95 -4.63 -18.13 -12.40
CA TYR A 95 -4.19 -16.74 -12.46
C TYR A 95 -3.78 -16.30 -13.87
N THR A 96 -3.01 -17.11 -14.58
CA THR A 96 -2.58 -16.78 -15.94
C THR A 96 -3.74 -16.77 -16.93
N VAL A 97 -4.71 -17.69 -16.79
CA VAL A 97 -5.94 -17.71 -17.58
C VAL A 97 -6.79 -16.47 -17.29
N ASP A 98 -7.02 -16.14 -16.04
CA ASP A 98 -7.79 -14.96 -15.65
C ASP A 98 -7.12 -13.65 -16.13
N MET A 99 -5.78 -13.57 -16.05
CA MET A 99 -5.03 -12.46 -16.64
C MET A 99 -5.27 -12.34 -18.15
N SER A 100 -5.19 -13.47 -18.86
CA SER A 100 -5.40 -13.50 -20.31
C SER A 100 -6.81 -13.05 -20.69
N HIS A 101 -7.82 -13.44 -19.92
CA HIS A 101 -9.20 -12.99 -20.13
C HIS A 101 -9.33 -11.47 -19.96
N ILE A 102 -8.74 -10.88 -18.92
CA ILE A 102 -8.80 -9.43 -18.72
C ILE A 102 -8.00 -8.70 -19.80
N LEU A 103 -6.85 -9.23 -20.22
CA LEU A 103 -6.08 -8.66 -21.33
C LEU A 103 -6.87 -8.68 -22.63
N ALA A 104 -7.62 -9.75 -22.90
CA ALA A 104 -8.52 -9.82 -24.06
C ALA A 104 -9.61 -8.73 -23.99
N LEU A 105 -10.24 -8.55 -22.82
CA LEU A 105 -11.23 -7.48 -22.62
C LEU A 105 -10.64 -6.08 -22.84
N ILE A 106 -9.41 -5.83 -22.40
CA ILE A 106 -8.73 -4.54 -22.57
C ILE A 106 -8.48 -4.24 -24.05
N THR A 107 -8.24 -5.26 -24.87
CA THR A 107 -7.94 -5.10 -26.29
C THR A 107 -9.19 -5.03 -27.16
N ASP A 108 -10.33 -5.53 -26.68
CA ASP A 108 -11.58 -5.57 -27.42
C ASP A 108 -12.15 -4.15 -27.68
N GLY A 109 -12.41 -3.82 -28.95
CA GLY A 109 -12.86 -2.51 -29.39
C GLY A 109 -14.24 -2.11 -28.85
N PRO A 110 -15.26 -2.96 -29.00
CA PRO A 110 -16.59 -2.72 -28.44
C PRO A 110 -16.57 -2.48 -26.92
N THR A 111 -15.85 -3.32 -26.18
CA THR A 111 -15.72 -3.20 -24.71
C THR A 111 -15.03 -1.89 -24.31
N LYS A 112 -13.96 -1.50 -25.01
CA LYS A 112 -13.32 -0.18 -24.80
C LYS A 112 -14.30 0.96 -24.98
N THR A 113 -15.06 0.95 -26.07
CA THR A 113 -16.02 1.99 -26.40
C THR A 113 -17.14 2.06 -25.36
N TYR A 114 -17.65 0.91 -24.94
CA TYR A 114 -18.65 0.83 -23.89
C TYR A 114 -18.14 1.41 -22.57
N CYS A 115 -17.00 0.93 -22.07
CA CYS A 115 -16.42 1.40 -20.82
C CYS A 115 -16.11 2.91 -20.85
N HIS A 116 -15.57 3.40 -21.98
CA HIS A 116 -15.31 4.83 -22.16
C HIS A 116 -16.60 5.66 -22.05
N ARG A 117 -17.67 5.23 -22.70
CA ARG A 117 -18.98 5.92 -22.63
C ARG A 117 -19.55 5.89 -21.21
N ARG A 118 -19.45 4.75 -20.49
CA ARG A 118 -19.91 4.65 -19.10
C ARG A 118 -19.12 5.58 -18.19
N LEU A 119 -17.80 5.63 -18.32
CA LEU A 119 -16.95 6.52 -17.53
C LEU A 119 -17.28 8.01 -17.79
N ASN A 120 -17.52 8.40 -19.04
CA ASN A 120 -17.95 9.77 -19.37
C ASN A 120 -19.33 10.09 -18.81
N PHE A 121 -20.24 9.12 -18.80
CA PHE A 121 -21.54 9.27 -18.16
C PHE A 121 -21.43 9.47 -16.65
N LEU A 122 -20.57 8.71 -15.97
CA LEU A 122 -20.31 8.86 -14.53
C LEU A 122 -19.75 10.25 -14.20
N GLU A 123 -18.79 10.73 -15.00
CA GLU A 123 -18.22 12.07 -14.86
C GLU A 123 -19.26 13.16 -15.07
N SER A 124 -20.12 13.03 -16.10
CA SER A 124 -21.22 13.97 -16.38
C SER A 124 -22.27 13.95 -15.27
N LYS A 125 -22.60 12.78 -14.73
CA LYS A 125 -23.49 12.64 -13.55
C LYS A 125 -22.94 13.37 -12.34
N PHE A 126 -21.65 13.23 -12.07
CA PHE A 126 -21.02 13.93 -10.96
C PHE A 126 -21.02 15.44 -11.15
N SER A 127 -20.69 15.92 -12.35
CA SER A 127 -20.76 17.36 -12.68
C SER A 127 -22.17 17.93 -12.52
N LEU A 128 -23.19 17.14 -12.88
CA LEU A 128 -24.59 17.52 -12.63
C LEU A 128 -24.90 17.56 -11.14
N HIS A 129 -24.42 16.57 -10.36
CA HIS A 129 -24.57 16.57 -8.91
C HIS A 129 -23.93 17.81 -8.28
N GLU A 130 -22.71 18.17 -8.67
CA GLU A 130 -22.04 19.38 -8.19
C GLU A 130 -22.89 20.63 -8.47
N MET A 131 -23.32 20.82 -9.73
CA MET A 131 -24.12 22.00 -10.13
C MET A 131 -25.43 22.11 -9.34
N LEU A 132 -26.10 21.01 -9.05
CA LEU A 132 -27.40 21.01 -8.38
C LEU A 132 -27.29 21.03 -6.84
N ASN A 133 -26.24 20.47 -6.29
CA ASN A 133 -26.16 20.15 -4.86
C ASN A 133 -25.01 20.84 -4.12
N GLU A 134 -24.14 21.60 -4.77
CA GLU A 134 -23.02 22.30 -4.11
C GLU A 134 -23.47 23.12 -2.90
N MET A 135 -24.55 23.89 -3.05
CA MET A 135 -25.09 24.69 -1.97
C MET A 135 -25.72 23.84 -0.84
N SER A 136 -26.27 22.68 -1.19
CA SER A 136 -26.81 21.75 -0.21
C SER A 136 -25.70 21.07 0.58
N GLU A 137 -24.64 20.61 -0.09
CA GLU A 137 -23.44 20.07 0.55
C GLU A 137 -22.81 21.12 1.50
N PHE A 138 -22.62 22.35 1.01
CA PHE A 138 -22.09 23.44 1.82
C PHE A 138 -22.96 23.71 3.07
N LYS A 139 -24.28 23.69 2.93
CA LYS A 139 -25.22 23.89 4.04
C LYS A 139 -25.11 22.75 5.06
N GLU A 140 -25.00 21.50 4.62
CA GLU A 140 -24.77 20.35 5.52
C GLU A 140 -23.45 20.49 6.29
N LEU A 141 -22.36 20.82 5.59
CA LEU A 141 -21.05 21.01 6.23
C LEU A 141 -21.08 22.16 7.25
N LYS A 142 -21.71 23.28 6.90
CA LYS A 142 -21.83 24.45 7.76
C LYS A 142 -22.70 24.19 9.00
N SER A 143 -23.65 23.26 8.92
CA SER A 143 -24.47 22.85 10.06
C SER A 143 -23.73 21.98 11.08
N ASN A 144 -22.50 21.56 10.77
CA ASN A 144 -21.64 20.74 11.60
C ASN A 144 -20.61 21.62 12.33
N PRO A 145 -20.93 22.16 13.51
CA PRO A 145 -20.06 23.10 14.20
C PRO A 145 -18.77 22.41 14.66
N HIS A 146 -17.68 23.15 14.68
CA HIS A 146 -16.37 22.72 15.16
C HIS A 146 -15.71 21.60 14.32
N ARG A 147 -16.24 21.30 13.13
CA ARG A 147 -15.63 20.36 12.18
C ARG A 147 -15.28 21.10 10.90
N ASP A 148 -14.02 20.96 10.48
CA ASP A 148 -13.51 21.44 9.22
C ASP A 148 -12.53 20.43 8.62
N PHE A 149 -12.01 20.69 7.44
CA PHE A 149 -11.06 19.78 6.80
C PHE A 149 -9.80 19.56 7.66
N TYR A 150 -9.32 20.57 8.41
CA TYR A 150 -8.09 20.43 9.20
C TYR A 150 -8.24 19.36 10.28
N ASN A 151 -9.35 19.34 11.00
CA ASN A 151 -9.56 18.44 12.13
C ASN A 151 -10.26 17.11 11.78
N VAL A 152 -10.47 16.82 10.48
CA VAL A 152 -10.84 15.48 10.00
C VAL A 152 -9.62 14.55 10.02
N ARG A 153 -9.82 13.32 10.45
CA ARG A 153 -8.75 12.31 10.41
C ARG A 153 -8.38 11.96 8.99
N LYS A 154 -7.08 11.92 8.71
CA LYS A 154 -6.50 11.57 7.42
C LYS A 154 -5.25 10.72 7.62
N VAL A 155 -5.03 9.78 6.71
CA VAL A 155 -3.91 8.84 6.75
C VAL A 155 -3.06 9.02 5.50
N ASP A 156 -1.77 9.17 5.69
CA ASP A 156 -0.80 9.01 4.61
C ASP A 156 -0.56 7.52 4.38
N THR A 157 -1.23 6.98 3.38
CA THR A 157 -1.26 5.55 3.11
C THR A 157 -0.14 5.09 2.17
N HIS A 158 0.65 6.03 1.66
CA HIS A 158 1.77 5.75 0.78
C HIS A 158 2.91 6.74 1.04
N ILE A 159 3.84 6.34 1.89
CA ILE A 159 5.05 7.08 2.25
C ILE A 159 6.19 6.11 2.52
N HIS A 160 7.37 6.36 1.96
CA HIS A 160 8.57 5.56 2.22
C HIS A 160 9.22 5.99 3.53
N ALA A 161 9.49 5.06 4.44
CA ALA A 161 10.03 5.35 5.76
C ALA A 161 11.40 6.06 5.68
N ALA A 162 12.27 5.64 4.75
CA ALA A 162 13.58 6.25 4.54
C ALA A 162 13.50 7.69 3.99
N ALA A 163 12.36 8.14 3.49
CA ALA A 163 12.14 9.47 2.94
C ALA A 163 11.00 10.24 3.66
N CYS A 164 10.57 9.78 4.83
CA CYS A 164 9.42 10.35 5.53
C CYS A 164 9.67 11.73 6.15
N MET A 165 10.92 12.09 6.38
CA MET A 165 11.28 13.42 6.89
C MET A 165 11.45 14.40 5.74
N ASN A 166 10.77 15.56 5.79
CA ASN A 166 10.90 16.57 4.75
C ASN A 166 12.32 17.16 4.65
N GLN A 167 12.64 17.78 3.53
CA GLN A 167 13.98 18.26 3.18
C GLN A 167 14.58 19.16 4.26
N LYS A 168 13.89 20.21 4.66
CA LYS A 168 14.40 21.18 5.65
C LYS A 168 14.62 20.54 7.01
N HIS A 169 13.76 19.61 7.40
CA HIS A 169 13.89 18.90 8.67
C HIS A 169 15.10 17.96 8.65
N LEU A 170 15.28 17.19 7.58
CA LEU A 170 16.44 16.30 7.44
C LEU A 170 17.75 17.07 7.44
N LEU A 171 17.84 18.20 6.74
CA LEU A 171 19.04 19.04 6.77
C LEU A 171 19.35 19.56 8.17
N ARG A 172 18.33 20.00 8.91
CA ARG A 172 18.52 20.41 10.31
C ARG A 172 18.96 19.25 11.19
N PHE A 173 18.39 18.07 10.98
CA PHE A 173 18.76 16.86 11.70
C PHE A 173 20.23 16.49 11.46
N ILE A 174 20.68 16.49 10.20
CA ILE A 174 22.08 16.23 9.84
C ILE A 174 23.01 17.26 10.49
N LYS A 175 22.70 18.55 10.35
CA LYS A 175 23.49 19.63 10.94
C LYS A 175 23.57 19.52 12.47
N HIS A 176 22.45 19.21 13.11
CA HIS A 176 22.40 19.04 14.57
C HIS A 176 23.24 17.85 15.04
N THR A 177 23.15 16.69 14.39
CA THR A 177 23.96 15.52 14.75
C THR A 177 25.47 15.80 14.58
N TYR A 178 25.84 16.51 13.51
CA TYR A 178 27.22 16.90 13.29
C TYR A 178 27.75 17.90 14.35
N GLN A 179 26.92 18.83 14.81
CA GLN A 179 27.27 19.77 15.88
C GLN A 179 27.42 19.11 17.24
N THR A 180 26.53 18.18 17.55
CA THR A 180 26.46 17.58 18.90
C THR A 180 27.36 16.37 19.08
N GLU A 181 27.60 15.61 18.01
CA GLU A 181 28.26 14.30 18.04
C GLU A 181 29.39 14.15 16.98
N PRO A 182 30.23 15.17 16.69
CA PRO A 182 31.17 15.13 15.56
C PRO A 182 32.25 14.03 15.68
N ASP A 183 32.66 13.72 16.90
CA ASP A 183 33.71 12.75 17.20
C ASP A 183 33.17 11.34 17.54
N ARG A 184 31.85 11.16 17.41
CA ARG A 184 31.21 9.85 17.59
C ARG A 184 31.64 8.88 16.49
N THR A 185 32.03 7.67 16.87
CA THR A 185 32.30 6.58 15.93
C THR A 185 31.00 6.13 15.27
N VAL A 186 30.89 6.26 13.95
CA VAL A 186 29.68 5.97 13.18
C VAL A 186 29.85 4.86 12.15
N ALA A 187 31.07 4.45 11.88
CA ALA A 187 31.37 3.39 10.94
C ALA A 187 32.70 2.71 11.29
N GLU A 188 32.90 1.52 10.75
CA GLU A 188 34.18 0.81 10.80
C GLU A 188 34.53 0.29 9.41
N LYS A 189 35.70 0.67 8.89
CA LYS A 189 36.23 0.18 7.61
C LYS A 189 37.60 -0.46 7.83
N ARG A 190 37.74 -1.73 7.50
CA ARG A 190 39.00 -2.50 7.62
C ARG A 190 39.63 -2.44 9.02
N GLY A 191 38.77 -2.56 10.09
CA GLY A 191 39.23 -2.51 11.48
C GLY A 191 39.54 -1.11 12.01
N ARG A 192 39.37 -0.06 11.19
CA ARG A 192 39.56 1.33 11.62
C ARG A 192 38.21 1.98 11.90
N LYS A 193 38.07 2.51 13.10
CA LYS A 193 36.88 3.27 13.54
C LYS A 193 36.89 4.65 12.85
N ILE A 194 35.74 5.05 12.31
CA ILE A 194 35.54 6.30 11.57
C ILE A 194 34.54 7.15 12.31
N THR A 195 34.90 8.39 12.61
CA THR A 195 34.00 9.35 13.28
C THR A 195 33.07 10.04 12.28
N LEU A 196 31.99 10.66 12.79
CA LEU A 196 31.06 11.43 11.95
C LEU A 196 31.78 12.55 11.19
N ARG A 197 32.70 13.28 11.85
CA ARG A 197 33.54 14.28 11.22
C ARG A 197 34.35 13.70 10.06
N GLN A 198 34.99 12.54 10.26
CA GLN A 198 35.77 11.88 9.22
C GLN A 198 34.92 11.40 8.03
N VAL A 199 33.65 11.07 8.23
CA VAL A 199 32.72 10.77 7.12
C VAL A 199 32.56 12.01 6.24
N PHE A 200 32.23 13.16 6.82
CA PHE A 200 32.06 14.41 6.07
C PHE A 200 33.36 14.89 5.42
N ASP A 201 34.50 14.79 6.13
CA ASP A 201 35.82 15.11 5.57
C ASP A 201 36.10 14.23 4.34
N SER A 202 35.79 12.93 4.39
CA SER A 202 36.00 12.01 3.25
C SER A 202 35.13 12.31 2.05
N LEU A 203 33.97 12.96 2.27
CA LEU A 203 33.08 13.42 1.22
C LEU A 203 33.43 14.83 0.71
N HIS A 204 34.44 15.46 1.30
CA HIS A 204 34.83 16.86 1.03
C HIS A 204 33.65 17.83 1.18
N MET A 205 32.83 17.62 2.21
CA MET A 205 31.60 18.38 2.47
C MET A 205 31.59 18.95 3.88
N ASP A 206 31.22 20.22 3.99
CA ASP A 206 30.78 20.80 5.26
C ASP A 206 29.26 20.68 5.36
N PRO A 207 28.71 20.10 6.44
CA PRO A 207 27.25 20.03 6.65
C PRO A 207 26.56 21.40 6.60
N TYR A 208 27.26 22.49 6.87
CA TYR A 208 26.70 23.85 6.79
C TYR A 208 26.44 24.30 5.35
N ASP A 209 27.18 23.76 4.38
CA ASP A 209 27.02 24.07 2.96
C ASP A 209 25.85 23.31 2.33
N LEU A 210 25.26 22.34 3.04
CA LEU A 210 24.11 21.60 2.56
C LEU A 210 22.87 22.50 2.49
N THR A 211 22.22 22.48 1.32
CA THR A 211 21.00 23.22 1.04
C THR A 211 19.85 22.28 0.69
N VAL A 212 18.62 22.82 0.65
CA VAL A 212 17.43 22.05 0.21
C VAL A 212 17.61 21.51 -1.20
N ASP A 213 18.26 22.28 -2.08
CA ASP A 213 18.55 21.89 -3.47
C ASP A 213 19.40 20.62 -3.57
N SER A 214 20.15 20.30 -2.52
CA SER A 214 20.94 19.07 -2.47
C SER A 214 20.09 17.81 -2.41
N LEU A 215 18.87 17.90 -1.91
CA LEU A 215 17.90 16.79 -1.75
C LEU A 215 16.78 16.83 -2.79
N ASP A 216 16.47 18.00 -3.34
CA ASP A 216 15.35 18.21 -4.23
C ASP A 216 15.53 17.54 -5.60
N VAL A 217 14.44 17.01 -6.13
CA VAL A 217 14.33 16.55 -7.52
C VAL A 217 13.59 17.63 -8.30
N HIS A 218 14.34 18.59 -8.84
CA HIS A 218 13.74 19.72 -9.56
C HIS A 218 12.89 19.27 -10.74
N ALA A 219 11.61 19.66 -10.76
CA ALA A 219 10.74 19.49 -11.90
C ALA A 219 11.24 20.35 -13.07
N GLY A 220 11.51 19.72 -14.22
CA GLY A 220 11.93 20.40 -15.43
C GLY A 220 10.81 20.44 -16.47
N ARG A 221 11.04 21.16 -17.58
CA ARG A 221 10.09 21.16 -18.72
C ARG A 221 9.91 19.78 -19.35
N GLN A 222 10.89 18.89 -19.20
CA GLN A 222 10.84 17.49 -19.61
C GLN A 222 10.72 16.63 -18.36
N THR A 223 9.50 16.26 -18.01
CA THR A 223 9.16 15.52 -16.76
C THR A 223 9.08 14.02 -16.96
N PHE A 224 9.62 13.48 -18.06
CA PHE A 224 9.48 12.08 -18.36
C PHE A 224 10.63 11.25 -17.80
N HIS A 225 10.31 10.19 -17.03
CA HIS A 225 11.24 9.15 -16.57
C HIS A 225 12.48 9.69 -15.84
N ARG A 226 12.26 10.45 -14.79
CA ARG A 226 13.35 11.02 -13.97
C ARG A 226 13.79 10.10 -12.83
N PHE A 227 13.49 8.83 -12.91
CA PHE A 227 13.94 7.84 -11.92
C PHE A 227 15.47 7.79 -11.77
N ASP A 228 16.22 8.04 -12.80
CA ASP A 228 17.67 8.16 -12.74
C ASP A 228 18.12 9.26 -11.76
N LYS A 229 17.53 10.44 -11.87
CA LYS A 229 17.79 11.57 -10.95
C LYS A 229 17.22 11.30 -9.55
N PHE A 230 16.03 10.73 -9.46
CA PHE A 230 15.42 10.34 -8.20
C PHE A 230 16.28 9.33 -7.44
N ASN A 231 16.72 8.25 -8.10
CA ASN A 231 17.58 7.24 -7.50
C ASN A 231 18.91 7.82 -6.99
N SER A 232 19.49 8.80 -7.69
CA SER A 232 20.70 9.49 -7.22
C SER A 232 20.43 10.32 -5.97
N LYS A 233 19.26 10.96 -5.87
CA LYS A 233 18.84 11.81 -4.73
C LYS A 233 18.34 11.01 -3.54
N TYR A 234 18.06 9.73 -3.71
CA TYR A 234 17.75 8.83 -2.59
C TYR A 234 18.94 8.65 -1.64
N ASN A 235 20.14 8.89 -2.13
CA ASN A 235 21.31 9.10 -1.30
C ASN A 235 21.39 10.60 -0.96
N PRO A 236 21.29 11.01 0.31
CA PRO A 236 21.43 12.43 0.69
C PRO A 236 22.69 13.02 0.08
N VAL A 237 22.53 14.11 -0.68
CA VAL A 237 23.64 14.77 -1.40
C VAL A 237 24.40 13.85 -2.40
N GLY A 238 23.79 12.75 -2.84
CA GLY A 238 24.44 11.76 -3.69
C GLY A 238 25.43 10.83 -2.97
N ALA A 239 25.55 10.94 -1.64
CA ALA A 239 26.49 10.15 -0.85
C ALA A 239 25.83 8.91 -0.26
N SER A 240 26.25 7.72 -0.71
CA SER A 240 25.76 6.42 -0.18
C SER A 240 26.10 6.24 1.30
N GLU A 241 27.22 6.81 1.75
CA GLU A 241 27.65 6.80 3.15
C GLU A 241 26.63 7.49 4.07
N LEU A 242 26.06 8.61 3.64
CA LEU A 242 25.03 9.32 4.40
C LEU A 242 23.72 8.55 4.43
N ARG A 243 23.35 7.90 3.32
CA ARG A 243 22.18 7.00 3.31
C ARG A 243 22.36 5.84 4.27
N ASP A 244 23.51 5.18 4.24
CA ASP A 244 23.81 4.07 5.14
C ASP A 244 23.76 4.50 6.61
N LEU A 245 24.24 5.70 6.92
CA LEU A 245 24.29 6.22 8.27
C LEU A 245 22.93 6.68 8.80
N TYR A 246 22.17 7.44 8.00
CA TYR A 246 20.96 8.12 8.45
C TYR A 246 19.65 7.40 8.12
N LEU A 247 19.60 6.57 7.07
CA LEU A 247 18.36 6.06 6.50
C LEU A 247 18.22 4.54 6.50
N LYS A 248 19.13 3.82 7.15
CA LYS A 248 19.07 2.35 7.27
C LYS A 248 18.90 1.90 8.71
N THR A 249 18.19 0.80 8.86
CA THR A 249 17.99 0.13 10.16
C THR A 249 19.21 -0.72 10.56
N GLU A 250 19.98 -1.19 9.58
CA GLU A 250 21.17 -2.02 9.76
C GLU A 250 22.42 -1.24 9.37
N ASN A 251 23.15 -0.74 10.35
CA ASN A 251 24.44 -0.08 10.19
C ASN A 251 25.27 -0.22 11.48
N TYR A 252 26.46 0.38 11.52
CA TYR A 252 27.34 0.34 12.69
C TYR A 252 26.68 0.86 13.98
N LEU A 253 25.78 1.83 13.88
CA LEU A 253 25.01 2.38 15.01
C LEU A 253 23.72 1.60 15.31
N GLY A 254 23.49 0.46 14.64
CA GLY A 254 22.21 -0.28 14.79
C GLY A 254 20.98 0.53 14.38
N GLY A 255 21.12 1.44 13.40
CA GLY A 255 20.02 2.25 12.90
C GLY A 255 19.54 3.36 13.83
N GLU A 256 20.35 3.80 14.79
CA GLU A 256 19.94 4.80 15.79
C GLU A 256 19.52 6.14 15.17
N TYR A 257 20.29 6.68 14.22
CA TYR A 257 19.93 7.95 13.59
C TYR A 257 18.62 7.85 12.80
N PHE A 258 18.40 6.74 12.11
CA PHE A 258 17.15 6.50 11.43
C PHE A 258 15.97 6.42 12.43
N ALA A 259 16.17 5.72 13.55
CA ALA A 259 15.15 5.66 14.60
C ALA A 259 14.82 7.03 15.21
N ARG A 260 15.85 7.86 15.46
CA ARG A 260 15.66 9.25 15.94
C ARG A 260 14.87 10.07 14.93
N MET A 261 15.22 9.98 13.65
CA MET A 261 14.55 10.65 12.54
C MET A 261 13.05 10.26 12.48
N VAL A 262 12.76 8.97 12.51
CA VAL A 262 11.37 8.47 12.47
C VAL A 262 10.58 8.92 13.70
N LYS A 263 11.20 8.94 14.88
CA LYS A 263 10.53 9.40 16.10
C LYS A 263 10.22 10.90 16.08
N GLU A 264 11.06 11.72 15.48
CA GLU A 264 10.76 13.15 15.30
C GLU A 264 9.55 13.34 14.37
N VAL A 265 9.47 12.59 13.27
CA VAL A 265 8.30 12.61 12.37
C VAL A 265 7.04 12.10 13.09
N ALA A 266 7.14 11.03 13.87
CA ALA A 266 6.04 10.49 14.64
C ALA A 266 5.50 11.50 15.67
N TRP A 267 6.39 12.20 16.37
CA TRP A 267 6.03 13.24 17.31
C TRP A 267 5.28 14.41 16.65
N GLU A 268 5.71 14.84 15.46
CA GLU A 268 5.01 15.86 14.68
C GLU A 268 3.58 15.42 14.29
N LEU A 269 3.40 14.15 13.93
CA LEU A 269 2.07 13.57 13.66
C LEU A 269 1.19 13.56 14.92
N GLU A 270 1.74 13.22 16.08
CA GLU A 270 1.03 13.22 17.35
C GLU A 270 0.63 14.64 17.77
N GLU A 271 1.50 15.63 17.59
CA GLU A 271 1.18 17.04 17.84
C GLU A 271 0.02 17.54 16.95
N SER A 272 -0.01 17.13 15.70
CA SER A 272 -1.08 17.51 14.77
C SER A 272 -2.44 16.92 15.15
N LYS A 273 -2.48 15.81 15.89
CA LYS A 273 -3.65 15.05 16.38
C LYS A 273 -4.54 14.41 15.31
N TYR A 274 -4.50 14.90 14.07
CA TYR A 274 -5.45 14.54 13.02
C TYR A 274 -4.82 13.81 11.85
N GLN A 275 -3.49 13.71 11.84
CA GLN A 275 -2.72 13.04 10.79
C GLN A 275 -2.14 11.71 11.30
N TYR A 276 -2.24 10.72 10.44
CA TYR A 276 -1.73 9.35 10.65
C TYR A 276 -0.90 8.95 9.45
N SER A 277 -0.01 7.99 9.63
CA SER A 277 0.88 7.56 8.56
C SER A 277 1.10 6.05 8.59
N GLU A 278 1.33 5.47 7.43
CA GLU A 278 1.73 4.07 7.25
C GLU A 278 3.07 3.98 6.50
N PRO A 279 4.20 4.35 7.14
CA PRO A 279 5.50 4.34 6.48
C PRO A 279 5.94 2.93 6.06
N ARG A 280 6.61 2.86 4.91
CA ARG A 280 7.07 1.60 4.31
C ARG A 280 8.52 1.34 4.66
N LEU A 281 8.77 0.24 5.39
CA LEU A 281 10.09 -0.28 5.74
C LEU A 281 10.49 -1.39 4.79
N SER A 282 11.76 -1.43 4.36
CA SER A 282 12.24 -2.41 3.40
C SER A 282 12.65 -3.72 4.06
N ILE A 283 12.18 -4.83 3.50
CA ILE A 283 12.72 -6.18 3.65
C ILE A 283 13.12 -6.65 2.26
N TYR A 284 14.39 -6.99 2.08
CA TYR A 284 14.95 -7.32 0.78
C TYR A 284 14.88 -8.81 0.43
N GLY A 285 14.75 -9.68 1.43
CA GLY A 285 14.77 -11.13 1.25
C GLY A 285 16.16 -11.71 1.00
N ARG A 286 17.22 -11.00 1.37
CA ARG A 286 18.61 -11.49 1.27
C ARG A 286 18.88 -12.61 2.27
N SER A 287 18.29 -12.54 3.45
CA SER A 287 18.52 -13.39 4.59
C SER A 287 17.29 -13.41 5.50
N PRO A 288 16.99 -14.52 6.17
CA PRO A 288 15.89 -14.58 7.14
C PRO A 288 16.12 -13.69 8.36
N GLU A 289 17.37 -13.33 8.69
CA GLU A 289 17.72 -12.48 9.83
C GLU A 289 17.27 -11.02 9.66
N GLU A 290 16.89 -10.60 8.46
CA GLU A 290 16.37 -9.22 8.23
C GLU A 290 15.15 -8.93 9.13
N TRP A 291 14.28 -9.91 9.33
CA TRP A 291 13.07 -9.74 10.16
C TRP A 291 13.37 -9.60 11.66
N PRO A 292 14.13 -10.50 12.29
CA PRO A 292 14.54 -10.33 13.68
C PRO A 292 15.31 -9.03 13.91
N ASN A 293 16.18 -8.65 12.99
CA ASN A 293 16.95 -7.41 13.09
C ASN A 293 16.06 -6.18 13.04
N LEU A 294 15.05 -6.16 12.14
CA LEU A 294 14.08 -5.07 12.04
C LEU A 294 13.21 -4.98 13.31
N ALA A 295 12.74 -6.12 13.82
CA ALA A 295 11.96 -6.16 15.05
C ALA A 295 12.77 -5.67 16.26
N ARG A 296 14.02 -6.08 16.36
CA ARG A 296 14.95 -5.62 17.39
C ARG A 296 15.21 -4.13 17.30
N TRP A 297 15.42 -3.59 16.09
CA TRP A 297 15.57 -2.15 15.86
C TRP A 297 14.35 -1.38 16.37
N PHE A 298 13.15 -1.84 16.06
CA PHE A 298 11.89 -1.23 16.51
C PHE A 298 11.79 -1.17 18.04
N ILE A 299 12.12 -2.27 18.72
CA ILE A 299 12.02 -2.39 20.18
C ILE A 299 13.14 -1.62 20.89
N GLN A 300 14.40 -1.82 20.48
CA GLN A 300 15.57 -1.18 21.11
C GLN A 300 15.49 0.34 21.06
N HIS A 301 15.09 0.88 19.93
CA HIS A 301 15.00 2.31 19.74
C HIS A 301 13.63 2.90 20.09
N LYS A 302 12.67 2.07 20.51
CA LYS A 302 11.33 2.50 20.91
C LYS A 302 10.64 3.35 19.84
N VAL A 303 10.44 2.78 18.64
CA VAL A 303 9.94 3.48 17.44
C VAL A 303 8.42 3.32 17.27
N TYR A 304 7.67 3.20 18.34
CA TYR A 304 6.22 3.14 18.32
C TYR A 304 5.59 4.55 18.38
N SER A 305 4.49 4.72 17.64
CA SER A 305 3.60 5.86 17.78
C SER A 305 2.14 5.42 17.58
N PRO A 306 1.18 5.99 18.33
CA PRO A 306 -0.24 5.73 18.10
C PRO A 306 -0.72 6.24 16.74
N ASN A 307 -0.01 7.22 16.14
CA ASN A 307 -0.34 7.80 14.84
C ASN A 307 0.38 7.14 13.67
N MET A 308 1.13 6.05 13.90
CA MET A 308 1.94 5.41 12.88
C MET A 308 1.74 3.89 12.90
N ARG A 309 1.60 3.30 11.70
CA ARG A 309 1.61 1.85 11.46
C ARG A 309 2.60 1.56 10.35
N TRP A 310 3.07 0.31 10.25
CA TRP A 310 4.11 -0.05 9.30
C TRP A 310 3.56 -0.85 8.13
N ILE A 311 4.08 -0.58 6.94
CA ILE A 311 3.96 -1.45 5.78
C ILE A 311 5.36 -1.97 5.46
N ILE A 312 5.45 -3.20 5.02
CA ILE A 312 6.71 -3.81 4.60
C ILE A 312 6.78 -3.77 3.08
N GLN A 313 7.74 -3.05 2.55
CA GLN A 313 8.01 -3.03 1.12
C GLN A 313 9.08 -4.04 0.73
N VAL A 314 8.81 -4.78 -0.32
CA VAL A 314 9.75 -5.73 -0.92
C VAL A 314 10.21 -5.16 -2.25
N PRO A 315 11.46 -4.68 -2.37
CA PRO A 315 12.00 -4.21 -3.64
C PRO A 315 12.17 -5.35 -4.65
N ARG A 316 11.77 -5.12 -5.89
CA ARG A 316 11.92 -6.08 -6.99
C ARG A 316 13.32 -6.03 -7.59
N ILE A 317 14.32 -6.37 -6.79
CA ILE A 317 15.76 -6.33 -7.12
C ILE A 317 16.46 -7.68 -6.93
N TYR A 318 15.76 -8.76 -7.19
CA TYR A 318 16.34 -10.11 -7.16
C TYR A 318 17.58 -10.22 -8.05
N ASP A 319 17.56 -9.62 -9.24
CA ASP A 319 18.66 -9.55 -10.18
C ASP A 319 19.98 -9.07 -9.54
N ILE A 320 19.92 -7.99 -8.74
CA ILE A 320 21.08 -7.44 -8.04
C ILE A 320 21.65 -8.45 -7.04
N PHE A 321 20.79 -9.15 -6.29
CA PHE A 321 21.23 -10.13 -5.30
C PHE A 321 21.73 -11.42 -5.96
N ARG A 322 21.16 -11.80 -7.09
CA ARG A 322 21.60 -12.92 -7.88
C ARG A 322 22.99 -12.68 -8.48
N LEU A 323 23.20 -11.53 -9.11
CA LEU A 323 24.50 -11.09 -9.63
C LEU A 323 25.59 -11.06 -8.55
N LYS A 324 25.25 -10.62 -7.35
CA LYS A 324 26.15 -10.61 -6.18
C LYS A 324 26.31 -12.01 -5.54
N LYS A 325 25.70 -13.04 -6.07
CA LYS A 325 25.71 -14.42 -5.54
C LYS A 325 25.19 -14.56 -4.09
N LEU A 326 24.33 -13.64 -3.67
CA LEU A 326 23.70 -13.66 -2.35
C LEU A 326 22.50 -14.61 -2.29
N LEU A 327 21.80 -14.79 -3.41
CA LEU A 327 20.63 -15.66 -3.53
C LEU A 327 20.85 -16.74 -4.60
N PRO A 328 20.57 -18.01 -4.29
CA PRO A 328 20.67 -19.11 -5.26
C PRO A 328 19.49 -19.14 -6.25
N SER A 329 18.28 -18.77 -5.82
CA SER A 329 17.05 -18.76 -6.61
C SER A 329 16.07 -17.71 -6.11
N PHE A 330 15.03 -17.44 -6.91
CA PHE A 330 13.93 -16.56 -6.50
C PHE A 330 13.10 -17.18 -5.37
N GLY A 331 12.95 -18.52 -5.37
CA GLY A 331 12.30 -19.25 -4.28
C GLY A 331 12.96 -19.00 -2.93
N LYS A 332 14.30 -18.93 -2.90
CA LYS A 332 15.03 -18.60 -1.66
C LYS A 332 14.76 -17.16 -1.17
N MET A 333 14.59 -16.22 -2.09
CA MET A 333 14.17 -14.85 -1.72
C MET A 333 12.77 -14.86 -1.06
N LEU A 334 11.81 -15.55 -1.66
CA LEU A 334 10.46 -15.71 -1.09
C LEU A 334 10.48 -16.39 0.28
N GLU A 335 11.28 -17.44 0.42
CA GLU A 335 11.47 -18.15 1.68
C GLU A 335 12.00 -17.20 2.77
N ASN A 336 13.04 -16.44 2.48
CA ASN A 336 13.61 -15.46 3.42
C ASN A 336 12.61 -14.36 3.82
N ILE A 337 11.69 -13.98 2.91
CA ILE A 337 10.67 -12.98 3.19
C ILE A 337 9.55 -13.57 4.07
N PHE A 338 9.04 -14.73 3.74
CA PHE A 338 7.78 -15.23 4.34
C PHE A 338 7.98 -16.26 5.45
N LEU A 339 9.00 -17.14 5.39
CA LEU A 339 9.19 -18.18 6.39
C LEU A 339 9.28 -17.62 7.83
N PRO A 340 10.04 -16.56 8.13
CA PRO A 340 10.09 -16.01 9.48
C PRO A 340 8.72 -15.55 10.01
N LEU A 341 7.83 -15.10 9.12
CA LEU A 341 6.47 -14.67 9.49
C LEU A 341 5.59 -15.85 9.87
N PHE A 342 5.70 -16.96 9.15
CA PHE A 342 5.02 -18.21 9.50
C PHE A 342 5.53 -18.77 10.83
N GLU A 343 6.83 -18.80 11.02
CA GLU A 343 7.47 -19.26 12.27
C GLU A 343 7.01 -18.41 13.45
N ALA A 344 7.05 -17.08 13.34
CA ALA A 344 6.57 -16.17 14.37
C ALA A 344 5.06 -16.27 14.63
N THR A 345 4.28 -16.71 13.63
CA THR A 345 2.84 -16.93 13.77
C THR A 345 2.55 -18.27 14.43
N ILE A 346 3.29 -19.33 14.10
CA ILE A 346 3.12 -20.68 14.65
C ILE A 346 3.67 -20.76 16.07
N ASN A 347 4.86 -20.23 16.30
CA ASN A 347 5.55 -20.26 17.58
C ASN A 347 5.99 -18.85 18.05
N PRO A 348 5.07 -18.02 18.50
CA PRO A 348 5.38 -16.67 18.96
C PRO A 348 6.34 -16.63 20.15
N GLN A 349 6.40 -17.69 20.97
CA GLN A 349 7.25 -17.74 22.16
C GLN A 349 8.73 -17.73 21.84
N ASP A 350 9.13 -18.36 20.74
CA ASP A 350 10.53 -18.38 20.28
C ASP A 350 10.86 -17.13 19.43
N HIS A 351 9.84 -16.42 18.93
CA HIS A 351 9.96 -15.24 18.06
C HIS A 351 9.28 -14.00 18.65
N ARG A 352 9.43 -13.76 19.96
CA ARG A 352 8.68 -12.72 20.71
C ARG A 352 8.82 -11.32 20.12
N GLU A 353 10.04 -10.92 19.76
CA GLU A 353 10.30 -9.58 19.19
C GLU A 353 9.59 -9.41 17.85
N LEU A 354 9.70 -10.39 16.96
CA LEU A 354 9.02 -10.35 15.65
C LEU A 354 7.50 -10.43 15.81
N HIS A 355 7.01 -11.32 16.68
CA HIS A 355 5.57 -11.40 16.97
C HIS A 355 5.01 -10.06 17.45
N LEU A 356 5.72 -9.37 18.34
CA LEU A 356 5.33 -8.02 18.81
C LEU A 356 5.33 -7.02 17.66
N PHE A 357 6.41 -6.95 16.88
CA PHE A 357 6.51 -6.00 15.76
C PHE A 357 5.39 -6.19 14.74
N LEU A 358 5.02 -7.43 14.45
CA LEU A 358 3.95 -7.76 13.50
C LEU A 358 2.56 -7.25 13.93
N LYS A 359 2.33 -6.92 15.19
CA LYS A 359 1.09 -6.27 15.64
C LYS A 359 0.92 -4.86 15.03
N TYR A 360 2.02 -4.22 14.71
CA TYR A 360 2.07 -2.85 14.17
C TYR A 360 2.27 -2.81 12.65
N VAL A 361 2.40 -3.96 12.00
CA VAL A 361 2.50 -4.10 10.54
C VAL A 361 1.10 -4.30 9.96
N THR A 362 0.74 -3.50 8.96
CA THR A 362 -0.59 -3.49 8.36
C THR A 362 -0.65 -4.09 6.96
N GLY A 363 0.49 -4.22 6.29
CA GLY A 363 0.49 -4.76 4.93
C GLY A 363 1.85 -4.87 4.29
N PHE A 364 1.81 -5.34 3.04
CA PHE A 364 2.97 -5.53 2.17
C PHE A 364 2.84 -4.70 0.91
N ASP A 365 3.98 -4.22 0.44
CA ASP A 365 4.17 -3.52 -0.81
C ASP A 365 5.19 -4.27 -1.70
N SER A 366 5.08 -4.09 -3.00
CA SER A 366 6.07 -4.51 -3.99
C SER A 366 6.51 -3.28 -4.77
N VAL A 367 7.78 -2.91 -4.68
CA VAL A 367 8.32 -1.63 -5.17
C VAL A 367 9.54 -1.82 -6.05
N ASP A 368 9.61 -1.11 -7.15
CA ASP A 368 10.78 -0.84 -8.00
C ASP A 368 10.35 0.09 -9.14
N ASP A 369 11.28 0.51 -9.97
CA ASP A 369 11.02 1.21 -11.23
C ASP A 369 10.19 0.32 -12.18
N GLU A 370 8.91 0.64 -12.30
CA GLU A 370 7.98 -0.11 -13.17
C GLU A 370 8.29 0.05 -14.67
N SER A 371 9.13 1.00 -15.08
CA SER A 371 9.54 1.16 -16.46
C SER A 371 10.54 0.10 -16.95
N LYS A 372 11.17 -0.64 -16.03
CA LYS A 372 12.07 -1.75 -16.35
C LYS A 372 11.28 -2.89 -17.02
N HIS A 373 11.81 -3.37 -18.14
CA HIS A 373 11.25 -4.51 -18.84
C HIS A 373 11.85 -5.82 -18.34
N SER A 374 11.03 -6.89 -18.36
CA SER A 374 11.51 -8.26 -18.25
C SER A 374 11.45 -8.90 -19.63
N ASP A 375 12.53 -9.58 -20.01
CA ASP A 375 12.59 -10.33 -21.27
C ASP A 375 11.76 -11.64 -21.19
N HIS A 376 11.41 -12.07 -19.98
CA HIS A 376 10.61 -13.26 -19.78
C HIS A 376 9.11 -12.96 -19.96
N MET A 377 8.48 -13.68 -20.89
CA MET A 377 7.03 -13.63 -21.05
C MET A 377 6.37 -14.51 -19.97
N PHE A 378 5.62 -13.89 -19.08
CA PHE A 378 4.93 -14.60 -18.02
C PHE A 378 3.77 -15.46 -18.55
N SER A 379 3.76 -16.74 -18.18
CA SER A 379 2.73 -17.72 -18.55
C SER A 379 2.66 -18.84 -17.51
N ASP A 380 1.71 -19.76 -17.68
CA ASP A 380 1.60 -21.03 -16.94
C ASP A 380 2.86 -21.91 -17.04
N LYS A 381 3.65 -21.74 -18.13
CA LYS A 381 4.92 -22.45 -18.37
C LYS A 381 6.14 -21.75 -17.79
N SER A 382 5.96 -20.64 -17.11
CA SER A 382 7.06 -19.96 -16.43
C SER A 382 7.70 -20.87 -15.38
N PRO A 383 9.03 -20.88 -15.24
CA PRO A 383 9.71 -21.69 -14.22
C PRO A 383 9.15 -21.40 -12.83
N SER A 384 9.05 -22.43 -11.98
CA SER A 384 8.71 -22.20 -10.59
C SER A 384 9.82 -21.42 -9.87
N PRO A 385 9.52 -20.70 -8.79
CA PRO A 385 10.51 -19.89 -8.06
C PRO A 385 11.74 -20.66 -7.59
N ASP A 386 11.58 -21.94 -7.24
CA ASP A 386 12.68 -22.79 -6.76
C ASP A 386 13.74 -23.04 -7.84
N VAL A 387 13.31 -23.10 -9.11
CA VAL A 387 14.20 -23.30 -10.26
C VAL A 387 14.50 -22.01 -11.02
N TRP A 388 13.94 -20.87 -10.60
CA TRP A 388 14.29 -19.58 -11.17
C TRP A 388 15.67 -19.15 -10.69
N THR A 389 16.69 -19.46 -11.47
CA THR A 389 18.11 -19.20 -11.19
C THR A 389 18.73 -18.19 -12.16
N SER A 390 17.95 -17.65 -13.09
CA SER A 390 18.37 -16.61 -14.01
C SER A 390 18.88 -15.38 -13.26
N GLU A 391 19.80 -14.64 -13.86
CA GLU A 391 20.27 -13.34 -13.38
C GLU A 391 19.28 -12.21 -13.68
N GLN A 392 18.23 -12.48 -14.45
CA GLN A 392 17.16 -11.51 -14.75
C GLN A 392 16.09 -11.52 -13.67
N ASN A 393 15.54 -10.35 -13.41
CA ASN A 393 14.37 -10.22 -12.56
C ASN A 393 13.17 -10.98 -13.15
N PRO A 394 12.41 -11.68 -12.32
CA PRO A 394 11.08 -12.13 -12.73
C PRO A 394 10.18 -10.96 -13.14
N PRO A 395 9.21 -11.19 -14.04
CA PRO A 395 8.25 -10.17 -14.43
C PRO A 395 7.44 -9.64 -13.24
N TYR A 396 6.92 -8.42 -13.36
CA TYR A 396 6.07 -7.80 -12.35
C TYR A 396 4.91 -8.72 -11.90
N SER A 397 4.17 -9.29 -12.84
CA SER A 397 3.04 -10.18 -12.56
C SER A 397 3.43 -11.45 -11.81
N TYR A 398 4.63 -11.96 -12.03
CA TYR A 398 5.19 -13.10 -11.33
C TYR A 398 5.48 -12.76 -9.85
N TYR A 399 6.11 -11.63 -9.59
CA TYR A 399 6.31 -11.13 -8.22
C TYR A 399 4.98 -10.98 -7.48
N LEU A 400 3.98 -10.35 -8.11
CA LEU A 400 2.70 -10.10 -7.46
C LEU A 400 1.97 -11.39 -7.13
N TYR A 401 1.96 -12.36 -8.03
CA TYR A 401 1.30 -13.63 -7.78
C TYR A 401 1.88 -14.36 -6.56
N TYR A 402 3.22 -14.52 -6.50
CA TYR A 402 3.84 -15.26 -5.40
C TYR A 402 3.80 -14.51 -4.08
N MET A 403 3.85 -13.19 -4.09
CA MET A 403 3.59 -12.39 -2.89
C MET A 403 2.13 -12.58 -2.43
N TYR A 404 1.18 -12.44 -3.34
CA TYR A 404 -0.24 -12.65 -3.05
C TYR A 404 -0.51 -14.03 -2.45
N ALA A 405 -0.02 -15.10 -3.08
CA ALA A 405 -0.24 -16.47 -2.63
C ALA A 405 0.30 -16.71 -1.21
N ASN A 406 1.52 -16.27 -0.93
CA ASN A 406 2.11 -16.40 0.40
C ASN A 406 1.38 -15.55 1.45
N ILE A 407 0.96 -14.33 1.11
CA ILE A 407 0.17 -13.47 2.01
C ILE A 407 -1.18 -14.12 2.33
N MET A 408 -1.84 -14.76 1.36
CA MET A 408 -3.12 -15.42 1.59
C MET A 408 -3.00 -16.59 2.56
N VAL A 409 -1.98 -17.44 2.39
CA VAL A 409 -1.72 -18.55 3.31
C VAL A 409 -1.40 -18.03 4.71
N LEU A 410 -0.53 -17.02 4.80
CA LEU A 410 -0.17 -16.40 6.06
C LEU A 410 -1.37 -15.76 6.77
N ASN A 411 -2.17 -15.00 6.05
CA ASN A 411 -3.35 -14.34 6.60
C ASN A 411 -4.39 -15.35 7.12
N ASN A 412 -4.57 -16.47 6.43
CA ASN A 412 -5.46 -17.53 6.91
C ASN A 412 -4.99 -18.07 8.27
N LEU A 413 -3.70 -18.42 8.37
CA LEU A 413 -3.11 -18.91 9.61
C LEU A 413 -3.20 -17.86 10.74
N ARG A 414 -2.90 -16.60 10.44
CA ARG A 414 -2.97 -15.52 11.43
C ARG A 414 -4.38 -15.28 11.93
N ARG A 415 -5.37 -15.35 11.04
CA ARG A 415 -6.77 -15.21 11.43
C ARG A 415 -7.25 -16.35 12.32
N GLU A 416 -6.89 -17.60 12.01
CA GLU A 416 -7.20 -18.75 12.88
C GLU A 416 -6.68 -18.56 14.30
N ARG A 417 -5.59 -17.81 14.46
CA ARG A 417 -5.03 -17.42 15.74
C ARG A 417 -5.60 -16.14 16.35
N GLY A 418 -6.52 -15.45 15.69
CA GLY A 418 -7.01 -14.14 16.12
C GLY A 418 -5.96 -13.03 16.04
N LEU A 419 -4.94 -13.18 15.17
CA LEU A 419 -3.90 -12.18 14.96
C LEU A 419 -4.24 -11.26 13.78
N SER A 420 -3.61 -10.08 13.74
CA SER A 420 -3.77 -9.13 12.63
C SER A 420 -3.36 -9.75 11.30
N THR A 421 -4.10 -9.45 10.24
CA THR A 421 -3.80 -9.84 8.86
C THR A 421 -3.18 -8.69 8.09
N PHE A 422 -2.57 -8.98 6.95
CA PHE A 422 -1.82 -8.03 6.14
C PHE A 422 -2.54 -7.73 4.84
N LEU A 423 -2.65 -6.45 4.49
CA LEU A 423 -3.13 -5.99 3.20
C LEU A 423 -2.01 -6.05 2.16
N PHE A 424 -2.33 -6.42 0.92
CA PHE A 424 -1.38 -6.35 -0.18
C PHE A 424 -1.57 -5.04 -0.97
N ARG A 425 -0.58 -4.15 -0.91
CA ARG A 425 -0.68 -2.75 -1.35
C ARG A 425 0.53 -2.37 -2.23
N PRO A 426 0.66 -2.96 -3.43
CA PRO A 426 1.81 -2.74 -4.29
C PRO A 426 1.78 -1.36 -4.97
N HIS A 427 2.97 -0.86 -5.34
CA HIS A 427 3.11 0.15 -6.38
C HIS A 427 2.60 -0.43 -7.68
N CYS A 428 1.74 0.29 -8.38
CA CYS A 428 1.19 -0.17 -9.64
C CYS A 428 0.70 0.96 -10.52
N GLY A 429 1.06 0.91 -11.79
CA GLY A 429 0.56 1.87 -12.78
C GLY A 429 1.17 3.26 -12.69
N GLU A 430 2.32 3.41 -12.07
CA GLU A 430 3.09 4.65 -12.08
C GLU A 430 3.77 4.83 -13.43
N ALA A 431 4.40 3.79 -13.94
CA ALA A 431 5.06 3.72 -15.24
C ALA A 431 4.98 2.30 -15.82
N GLY A 432 5.59 2.06 -16.98
CA GLY A 432 5.72 0.74 -17.58
C GLY A 432 4.46 0.23 -18.26
N SER A 433 4.19 -1.08 -18.13
CA SER A 433 3.12 -1.76 -18.85
C SER A 433 1.76 -1.68 -18.15
N ILE A 434 0.70 -1.53 -18.92
CA ILE A 434 -0.69 -1.63 -18.43
C ILE A 434 -0.99 -3.02 -17.84
N THR A 435 -0.25 -4.06 -18.24
CA THR A 435 -0.40 -5.42 -17.70
C THR A 435 -0.16 -5.49 -16.19
N HIS A 436 0.64 -4.58 -15.62
CA HIS A 436 0.82 -4.47 -14.18
C HIS A 436 -0.51 -4.19 -13.46
N LEU A 437 -1.33 -3.30 -14.02
CA LEU A 437 -2.65 -2.98 -13.47
C LEU A 437 -3.63 -4.15 -13.54
N VAL A 438 -3.48 -5.04 -14.53
CA VAL A 438 -4.26 -6.30 -14.59
C VAL A 438 -3.89 -7.21 -13.44
N SER A 439 -2.60 -7.40 -13.20
CA SER A 439 -2.11 -8.22 -12.09
C SER A 439 -2.57 -7.69 -10.74
N ALA A 440 -2.46 -6.38 -10.52
CA ALA A 440 -2.91 -5.74 -9.30
C ALA A 440 -4.44 -5.76 -9.16
N PHE A 441 -5.20 -5.63 -10.27
CA PHE A 441 -6.66 -5.82 -10.25
C PHE A 441 -7.05 -7.18 -9.68
N LEU A 442 -6.32 -8.24 -10.00
CA LEU A 442 -6.58 -9.57 -9.47
C LEU A 442 -6.15 -9.72 -8.02
N THR A 443 -4.95 -9.28 -7.66
CA THR A 443 -4.25 -9.68 -6.42
C THR A 443 -4.21 -8.63 -5.32
N ALA A 444 -4.23 -7.34 -5.65
CA ALA A 444 -4.00 -6.27 -4.67
C ALA A 444 -5.26 -5.85 -3.92
N ASP A 445 -5.11 -5.44 -2.66
CA ASP A 445 -6.16 -4.80 -1.86
C ASP A 445 -6.39 -3.35 -2.28
N ASN A 446 -5.31 -2.63 -2.41
CA ASN A 446 -5.25 -1.30 -2.97
C ASN A 446 -3.90 -1.11 -3.69
N ILE A 447 -3.79 -0.04 -4.47
CA ILE A 447 -2.57 0.27 -5.23
C ILE A 447 -2.08 1.67 -4.91
N SER A 448 -0.78 1.90 -5.12
CA SER A 448 -0.19 3.22 -5.11
C SER A 448 -0.01 3.72 -6.53
N HIS A 449 -0.23 5.02 -6.76
CA HIS A 449 -0.17 5.77 -7.99
C HIS A 449 -1.33 5.54 -8.97
N GLY A 450 -1.39 4.40 -9.65
CA GLY A 450 -2.47 4.07 -10.60
C GLY A 450 -2.63 5.01 -11.80
N LEU A 451 -1.62 5.81 -12.14
CA LEU A 451 -1.68 6.84 -13.18
C LEU A 451 -2.06 6.27 -14.55
N LEU A 452 -1.54 5.09 -14.88
CA LEU A 452 -1.76 4.45 -16.17
C LEU A 452 -3.19 3.92 -16.38
N LEU A 453 -4.03 3.88 -15.33
CA LEU A 453 -5.47 3.61 -15.49
C LEU A 453 -6.12 4.58 -16.47
N LYS A 454 -5.61 5.83 -16.57
CA LYS A 454 -6.06 6.81 -17.55
C LYS A 454 -5.99 6.31 -19.00
N LYS A 455 -5.04 5.42 -19.31
CA LYS A 455 -4.84 4.88 -20.67
C LYS A 455 -5.75 3.71 -21.01
N SER A 456 -6.44 3.11 -20.03
CA SER A 456 -7.28 1.93 -20.22
C SER A 456 -8.69 2.15 -19.65
N PRO A 457 -9.68 2.54 -20.48
CA PRO A 457 -11.07 2.71 -20.02
C PRO A 457 -11.65 1.44 -19.39
N VAL A 458 -11.28 0.26 -19.89
CA VAL A 458 -11.78 -1.01 -19.38
C VAL A 458 -11.28 -1.24 -17.95
N LEU A 459 -9.97 -1.11 -17.71
CA LEU A 459 -9.42 -1.24 -16.36
C LEU A 459 -9.94 -0.17 -15.41
N GLN A 460 -10.04 1.08 -15.88
CA GLN A 460 -10.57 2.17 -15.07
C GLN A 460 -12.01 1.87 -14.62
N TYR A 461 -12.85 1.34 -15.51
CA TYR A 461 -14.22 0.95 -15.19
C TYR A 461 -14.28 -0.27 -14.26
N LEU A 462 -13.40 -1.27 -14.44
CA LEU A 462 -13.28 -2.41 -13.54
C LEU A 462 -12.84 -1.99 -12.12
N TYR A 463 -11.86 -1.09 -12.01
CA TYR A 463 -11.44 -0.52 -10.72
C TYR A 463 -12.56 0.26 -10.04
N TYR A 464 -13.36 1.00 -10.83
CA TYR A 464 -14.56 1.67 -10.32
C TYR A 464 -15.60 0.68 -9.78
N LEU A 465 -15.96 -0.34 -10.56
CA LEU A 465 -16.95 -1.34 -10.12
C LEU A 465 -16.50 -2.13 -8.90
N ALA A 466 -15.22 -2.46 -8.83
CA ALA A 466 -14.64 -3.17 -7.69
C ALA A 466 -14.25 -2.23 -6.53
N GLN A 467 -14.37 -0.91 -6.71
CA GLN A 467 -13.98 0.10 -5.72
C GLN A 467 -12.59 -0.16 -5.11
N ILE A 468 -11.60 -0.47 -5.97
CA ILE A 468 -10.23 -0.69 -5.53
C ILE A 468 -9.62 0.65 -5.15
N PRO A 469 -9.13 0.82 -3.91
CA PRO A 469 -8.53 2.07 -3.47
C PRO A 469 -7.22 2.38 -4.19
N ILE A 470 -7.00 3.67 -4.48
CA ILE A 470 -5.82 4.18 -5.15
C ILE A 470 -5.22 5.30 -4.32
N ALA A 471 -3.98 5.13 -3.85
CA ALA A 471 -3.24 6.18 -3.17
C ALA A 471 -2.42 6.98 -4.19
N MET A 472 -2.80 8.23 -4.42
CA MET A 472 -2.18 9.11 -5.41
C MET A 472 -1.25 10.13 -4.74
N SER A 473 -0.12 10.41 -5.38
CA SER A 473 0.92 11.31 -4.86
C SER A 473 1.24 12.40 -5.88
N PRO A 474 0.42 13.44 -5.99
CA PRO A 474 0.53 14.45 -7.05
C PRO A 474 1.86 15.18 -7.13
N LEU A 475 2.50 15.55 -6.00
CA LEU A 475 3.77 16.25 -6.01
C LEU A 475 4.89 15.35 -6.55
N SER A 476 4.94 14.10 -6.10
CA SER A 476 5.88 13.10 -6.62
C SER A 476 5.67 12.90 -8.12
N ASN A 477 4.43 12.69 -8.54
CA ASN A 477 4.10 12.46 -9.94
C ASN A 477 4.46 13.66 -10.84
N ASN A 478 4.27 14.90 -10.36
CA ASN A 478 4.65 16.10 -11.08
C ASN A 478 6.18 16.25 -11.24
N SER A 479 6.93 15.78 -10.26
CA SER A 479 8.40 15.83 -10.31
C SER A 479 9.02 14.73 -11.16
N LEU A 480 8.35 13.57 -11.31
CA LEU A 480 8.92 12.37 -11.92
C LEU A 480 8.32 11.98 -13.28
N PHE A 481 7.01 12.13 -13.48
CA PHE A 481 6.34 11.48 -14.61
C PHE A 481 5.50 12.39 -15.49
N LEU A 482 4.72 13.32 -14.92
CA LEU A 482 3.75 14.11 -15.67
C LEU A 482 3.35 15.39 -14.95
N GLU A 483 3.01 16.40 -15.72
CA GLU A 483 2.53 17.69 -15.20
C GLU A 483 1.17 17.53 -14.49
N TYR A 484 0.88 18.43 -13.54
CA TYR A 484 -0.40 18.46 -12.84
C TYR A 484 -1.62 18.46 -13.78
N SER A 485 -1.53 19.17 -14.90
CA SER A 485 -2.60 19.25 -15.91
C SER A 485 -2.94 17.89 -16.55
N LYS A 486 -2.01 16.95 -16.52
CA LYS A 486 -2.15 15.60 -17.10
C LYS A 486 -2.46 14.54 -16.02
N ASN A 487 -2.35 14.90 -14.73
CA ASN A 487 -2.61 13.98 -13.64
C ASN A 487 -4.11 13.64 -13.56
N PRO A 488 -4.49 12.37 -13.50
CA PRO A 488 -5.88 11.95 -13.55
C PRO A 488 -6.65 12.09 -12.22
N LEU A 489 -6.09 12.67 -11.17
CA LEU A 489 -6.71 12.72 -9.84
C LEU A 489 -8.16 13.23 -9.88
N ARG A 490 -8.39 14.41 -10.51
CA ARG A 490 -9.73 15.00 -10.62
C ARG A 490 -10.67 14.11 -11.42
N GLU A 491 -10.18 13.60 -12.55
CA GLU A 491 -10.94 12.70 -13.42
C GLU A 491 -11.39 11.45 -12.67
N PHE A 492 -10.49 10.82 -11.90
CA PHE A 492 -10.80 9.63 -11.10
C PHE A 492 -11.80 9.92 -9.99
N LEU A 493 -11.63 11.03 -9.27
CA LEU A 493 -12.56 11.46 -8.23
C LEU A 493 -13.97 11.71 -8.81
N HIS A 494 -14.08 12.43 -9.94
CA HIS A 494 -15.35 12.72 -10.60
C HIS A 494 -16.05 11.46 -11.09
N LYS A 495 -15.32 10.50 -11.61
CA LYS A 495 -15.86 9.20 -12.06
C LYS A 495 -16.23 8.27 -10.90
N GLY A 496 -15.87 8.61 -9.67
CA GLY A 496 -16.22 7.84 -8.49
C GLY A 496 -15.23 6.73 -8.13
N LEU A 497 -14.00 6.73 -8.67
CA LEU A 497 -12.95 5.84 -8.20
C LEU A 497 -12.59 6.19 -6.76
N HIS A 498 -12.18 5.18 -5.99
CA HIS A 498 -11.82 5.33 -4.58
C HIS A 498 -10.39 5.86 -4.46
N VAL A 499 -10.22 7.17 -4.47
CA VAL A 499 -8.91 7.83 -4.43
C VAL A 499 -8.61 8.44 -3.07
N SER A 500 -7.33 8.45 -2.70
CA SER A 500 -6.78 9.20 -1.57
C SER A 500 -5.50 9.91 -1.98
N LEU A 501 -5.07 10.88 -1.16
CA LEU A 501 -3.79 11.56 -1.31
C LEU A 501 -2.74 10.99 -0.37
N SER A 502 -1.50 10.97 -0.83
CA SER A 502 -0.34 10.48 -0.12
C SER A 502 0.91 11.26 -0.53
N THR A 503 1.99 11.16 0.25
CA THR A 503 3.17 11.99 0.06
C THR A 503 4.30 11.31 -0.72
N ASP A 504 4.34 9.97 -0.74
CA ASP A 504 5.41 9.19 -1.35
C ASP A 504 6.78 9.41 -0.68
N ASP A 505 7.51 10.45 -1.10
CA ASP A 505 8.84 10.78 -0.59
C ASP A 505 8.94 12.25 -0.15
N PRO A 506 8.52 12.61 1.05
CA PRO A 506 8.65 13.98 1.55
C PRO A 506 10.05 14.55 1.47
N MET A 507 11.08 13.72 1.64
CA MET A 507 12.48 14.13 1.55
C MET A 507 12.84 14.78 0.21
N GLN A 508 12.23 14.34 -0.89
CA GLN A 508 12.50 14.85 -2.23
C GLN A 508 11.50 15.89 -2.72
N PHE A 509 10.25 15.88 -2.20
CA PHE A 509 9.16 16.63 -2.83
C PHE A 509 8.48 17.66 -1.93
N HIS A 510 8.68 17.62 -0.62
CA HIS A 510 7.95 18.47 0.33
C HIS A 510 8.88 19.37 1.13
N TYR A 511 8.40 20.59 1.40
CA TYR A 511 9.17 21.64 2.06
C TYR A 511 8.71 21.94 3.49
N THR A 512 7.51 21.52 3.86
CA THR A 512 6.90 21.79 5.16
C THR A 512 6.88 20.55 6.06
N LYS A 513 6.71 20.76 7.36
CA LYS A 513 6.54 19.68 8.36
C LYS A 513 5.24 18.89 8.16
N GLU A 514 4.25 19.48 7.53
CA GLU A 514 2.95 18.89 7.25
C GLU A 514 2.86 18.45 5.78
N ALA A 515 3.70 17.51 5.38
CA ALA A 515 3.80 17.05 4.00
C ALA A 515 2.45 16.61 3.41
N LEU A 516 1.64 15.88 4.15
CA LEU A 516 0.32 15.44 3.70
C LEU A 516 -0.63 16.63 3.49
N MET A 517 -0.61 17.64 4.37
CA MET A 517 -1.41 18.85 4.20
C MET A 517 -0.96 19.67 2.99
N GLU A 518 0.32 19.64 2.66
CA GLU A 518 0.89 20.25 1.45
C GLU A 518 0.29 19.58 0.19
N GLU A 519 0.17 18.26 0.14
CA GLU A 519 -0.51 17.54 -0.94
C GLU A 519 -1.97 17.99 -1.09
N TYR A 520 -2.72 18.04 -0.01
CA TYR A 520 -4.13 18.48 -0.03
C TYR A 520 -4.26 19.94 -0.47
N ALA A 521 -3.38 20.83 -0.01
CA ALA A 521 -3.38 22.23 -0.38
C ALA A 521 -3.09 22.44 -1.87
N ILE A 522 -2.10 21.74 -2.40
CA ILE A 522 -1.77 21.77 -3.83
C ILE A 522 -2.91 21.19 -4.66
N ALA A 523 -3.46 20.05 -4.27
CA ALA A 523 -4.58 19.42 -4.96
C ALA A 523 -5.81 20.35 -5.01
N ALA A 524 -6.14 20.99 -3.88
CA ALA A 524 -7.25 21.95 -3.81
C ALA A 524 -7.05 23.12 -4.79
N GLN A 525 -5.83 23.67 -4.86
CA GLN A 525 -5.53 24.80 -5.74
C GLN A 525 -5.49 24.42 -7.22
N VAL A 526 -4.85 23.32 -7.56
CA VAL A 526 -4.67 22.88 -8.95
C VAL A 526 -6.00 22.44 -9.58
N TRP A 527 -6.76 21.60 -8.88
CA TRP A 527 -7.99 21.00 -9.40
C TRP A 527 -9.27 21.65 -8.90
N LYS A 528 -9.16 22.72 -8.11
CA LYS A 528 -10.31 23.48 -7.57
C LYS A 528 -11.26 22.58 -6.77
N LEU A 529 -10.70 21.72 -5.93
CA LEU A 529 -11.47 20.81 -5.11
C LEU A 529 -12.23 21.58 -4.01
N SER A 530 -13.47 21.18 -3.78
CA SER A 530 -14.29 21.70 -2.68
C SER A 530 -13.84 21.12 -1.33
N THR A 531 -14.31 21.73 -0.23
CA THR A 531 -14.10 21.16 1.11
C THR A 531 -14.69 19.75 1.23
N CYS A 532 -15.85 19.51 0.60
CA CYS A 532 -16.45 18.18 0.59
C CYS A 532 -15.58 17.14 -0.14
N ASP A 533 -14.98 17.51 -1.27
CA ASP A 533 -14.04 16.66 -2.00
C ASP A 533 -12.83 16.28 -1.15
N LEU A 534 -12.21 17.27 -0.50
CA LEU A 534 -11.05 17.05 0.37
C LEU A 534 -11.40 16.13 1.56
N CYS A 535 -12.57 16.31 2.16
CA CYS A 535 -13.04 15.47 3.25
C CYS A 535 -13.40 14.05 2.78
N GLU A 536 -13.96 13.90 1.58
CA GLU A 536 -14.20 12.59 0.95
C GLU A 536 -12.89 11.84 0.73
N ILE A 537 -11.87 12.51 0.18
CA ILE A 537 -10.53 11.95 -0.03
C ILE A 537 -9.89 11.55 1.32
N ALA A 538 -10.02 12.39 2.35
CA ALA A 538 -9.52 12.08 3.69
C ALA A 538 -10.24 10.87 4.31
N ARG A 539 -11.57 10.79 4.18
CA ARG A 539 -12.35 9.62 4.58
C ARG A 539 -11.87 8.35 3.87
N ASN A 540 -11.66 8.42 2.59
CA ASN A 540 -11.13 7.31 1.78
C ASN A 540 -9.77 6.85 2.28
N SER A 541 -8.88 7.76 2.69
CA SER A 541 -7.56 7.41 3.22
C SER A 541 -7.65 6.58 4.51
N VAL A 542 -8.59 6.89 5.39
CA VAL A 542 -8.83 6.09 6.61
C VAL A 542 -9.41 4.71 6.27
N LEU A 543 -10.36 4.64 5.33
CA LEU A 543 -10.98 3.38 4.92
C LEU A 543 -9.96 2.40 4.34
N GLN A 544 -9.06 2.87 3.48
CA GLN A 544 -8.05 2.02 2.83
C GLN A 544 -6.82 1.71 3.69
N SER A 545 -6.67 2.39 4.83
CA SER A 545 -5.58 2.13 5.77
C SER A 545 -5.74 0.79 6.48
N GLY A 546 -4.66 0.30 7.07
CA GLY A 546 -4.67 -0.89 7.93
C GLY A 546 -4.95 -0.59 9.40
N LEU A 547 -5.54 0.55 9.73
CA LEU A 547 -5.96 0.87 11.09
C LEU A 547 -7.00 -0.14 11.59
N SER A 548 -7.02 -0.36 12.90
CA SER A 548 -7.94 -1.29 13.53
C SER A 548 -9.40 -0.87 13.36
N HIS A 549 -10.31 -1.84 13.52
CA HIS A 549 -11.75 -1.56 13.49
C HIS A 549 -12.14 -0.47 14.50
N GLN A 550 -11.61 -0.53 15.71
CA GLN A 550 -11.90 0.45 16.76
C GLN A 550 -11.42 1.85 16.40
N GLU A 551 -10.21 1.97 15.82
CA GLU A 551 -9.68 3.25 15.34
C GLU A 551 -10.56 3.81 14.22
N LYS A 552 -10.96 2.98 13.24
CA LYS A 552 -11.86 3.40 12.16
C LYS A 552 -13.23 3.83 12.68
N GLN A 553 -13.80 3.11 13.66
CA GLN A 553 -15.03 3.55 14.33
C GLN A 553 -14.89 4.90 15.03
N LYS A 554 -13.77 5.12 15.71
CA LYS A 554 -13.48 6.40 16.37
C LYS A 554 -13.37 7.55 15.38
N PHE A 555 -12.78 7.32 14.19
CA PHE A 555 -12.48 8.34 13.21
C PHE A 555 -13.61 8.61 12.20
N LEU A 556 -14.36 7.59 11.83
CA LEU A 556 -15.39 7.67 10.79
C LEU A 556 -16.82 7.51 11.29
N GLY A 557 -17.00 6.99 12.50
CA GLY A 557 -18.32 6.68 13.08
C GLY A 557 -18.56 5.19 13.24
N GLN A 558 -19.52 4.85 14.09
CA GLN A 558 -19.82 3.46 14.49
C GLN A 558 -20.15 2.53 13.30
N ASN A 559 -20.82 3.08 12.30
CA ASN A 559 -21.30 2.32 11.15
C ASN A 559 -20.40 2.46 9.90
N TYR A 560 -19.13 2.88 10.05
CA TYR A 560 -18.25 3.18 8.92
C TYR A 560 -18.13 2.04 7.89
N TYR A 561 -18.35 0.82 8.33
CA TYR A 561 -18.31 -0.42 7.51
C TYR A 561 -19.53 -0.59 6.62
N LYS A 562 -20.62 0.14 6.88
CA LYS A 562 -21.79 0.18 6.00
C LYS A 562 -21.52 1.08 4.82
N GLU A 563 -22.17 0.80 3.71
CA GLU A 563 -22.05 1.62 2.50
C GLU A 563 -23.12 2.71 2.44
N GLY A 564 -22.84 3.73 1.63
CA GLY A 564 -23.75 4.84 1.44
C GLY A 564 -23.88 5.76 2.67
N PRO A 565 -25.02 6.46 2.78
CA PRO A 565 -25.25 7.42 3.86
C PRO A 565 -25.22 6.81 5.26
N GLU A 566 -25.62 5.55 5.40
CA GLU A 566 -25.60 4.85 6.70
C GLU A 566 -24.20 4.67 7.26
N GLY A 567 -23.22 4.53 6.39
CA GLY A 567 -21.81 4.37 6.75
C GLY A 567 -21.07 5.70 6.99
N ASN A 568 -21.77 6.84 6.95
CA ASN A 568 -21.17 8.14 7.09
C ASN A 568 -21.69 8.88 8.33
N ASP A 569 -20.81 9.23 9.24
CA ASP A 569 -21.10 10.20 10.31
C ASP A 569 -20.47 11.56 9.97
N ILE A 570 -21.26 12.49 9.47
CA ILE A 570 -20.79 13.83 9.07
C ILE A 570 -20.05 14.55 10.20
N ARG A 571 -20.38 14.28 11.46
CA ARG A 571 -19.70 14.89 12.64
C ARG A 571 -18.26 14.39 12.78
N LYS A 572 -17.92 13.28 12.13
CA LYS A 572 -16.58 12.68 12.13
C LYS A 572 -15.85 12.96 10.82
N THR A 573 -16.52 12.70 9.70
CA THR A 573 -15.93 12.70 8.35
C THR A 573 -15.97 14.07 7.68
N ASN A 574 -16.91 14.92 8.08
CA ASN A 574 -17.22 16.20 7.40
C ASN A 574 -17.52 16.02 5.90
N VAL A 575 -18.08 14.89 5.52
CA VAL A 575 -18.58 14.62 4.16
C VAL A 575 -20.09 14.74 4.18
N ALA A 576 -20.65 15.50 3.24
CA ALA A 576 -22.10 15.70 3.14
C ALA A 576 -22.83 14.37 2.90
N GLN A 577 -23.95 14.15 3.56
CA GLN A 577 -24.76 12.94 3.40
C GLN A 577 -25.29 12.80 1.97
N ILE A 578 -25.64 13.90 1.35
CA ILE A 578 -26.10 13.92 -0.04
C ILE A 578 -24.99 13.45 -1.01
N ARG A 579 -23.72 13.74 -0.74
CA ARG A 579 -22.56 13.23 -1.49
C ARG A 579 -22.47 11.71 -1.36
N MET A 580 -22.59 11.19 -0.15
CA MET A 580 -22.52 9.74 0.09
C MET A 580 -23.69 8.99 -0.52
N ALA A 581 -24.90 9.57 -0.48
CA ALA A 581 -26.07 9.02 -1.16
C ALA A 581 -25.84 8.96 -2.68
N PHE A 582 -25.36 10.05 -3.27
CA PHE A 582 -25.04 10.10 -4.70
C PHE A 582 -24.04 9.01 -5.12
N ARG A 583 -22.94 8.86 -4.39
CA ARG A 583 -21.92 7.83 -4.67
C ARG A 583 -22.51 6.42 -4.63
N TYR A 584 -23.26 6.13 -3.58
CA TYR A 584 -23.88 4.83 -3.37
C TYR A 584 -24.93 4.51 -4.46
N GLU A 585 -25.88 5.39 -4.69
CA GLU A 585 -26.92 5.22 -5.70
C GLU A 585 -26.35 5.07 -7.10
N THR A 586 -25.30 5.84 -7.42
CA THR A 586 -24.64 5.76 -8.73
C THR A 586 -23.98 4.40 -8.94
N LEU A 587 -23.28 3.87 -7.94
CA LEU A 587 -22.66 2.53 -8.00
C LEU A 587 -23.73 1.45 -8.10
N CYS A 588 -24.80 1.51 -7.29
CA CYS A 588 -25.92 0.57 -7.35
C CYS A 588 -26.57 0.53 -8.73
N ASN A 589 -26.79 1.71 -9.33
CA ASN A 589 -27.38 1.83 -10.66
C ASN A 589 -26.49 1.20 -11.74
N GLU A 590 -25.17 1.40 -11.67
CA GLU A 590 -24.23 0.78 -12.62
C GLU A 590 -24.20 -0.75 -12.48
N LEU A 591 -24.18 -1.26 -11.25
CA LEU A 591 -24.19 -2.70 -10.98
C LEU A 591 -25.52 -3.34 -11.40
N SER A 592 -26.66 -2.68 -11.13
CA SER A 592 -27.97 -3.12 -11.56
C SER A 592 -28.07 -3.20 -13.07
N PHE A 593 -27.64 -2.13 -13.75
CA PHE A 593 -27.63 -2.07 -15.22
C PHE A 593 -26.85 -3.24 -15.84
N LEU A 594 -25.66 -3.55 -15.32
CA LEU A 594 -24.87 -4.69 -15.78
C LEU A 594 -25.56 -6.03 -15.49
N SER A 595 -26.15 -6.18 -14.29
CA SER A 595 -26.86 -7.40 -13.90
C SER A 595 -28.07 -7.66 -14.81
N ASP A 596 -28.84 -6.63 -15.13
CA ASP A 596 -30.03 -6.75 -15.96
C ASP A 596 -29.68 -7.05 -17.43
N ALA A 597 -28.60 -6.46 -17.96
CA ALA A 597 -28.10 -6.78 -19.29
C ALA A 597 -27.72 -8.27 -19.42
N MET A 598 -27.12 -8.83 -18.37
CA MET A 598 -26.72 -10.23 -18.37
C MET A 598 -27.92 -11.21 -18.26
N LYS A 599 -28.98 -10.83 -17.54
CA LYS A 599 -30.22 -11.63 -17.48
C LYS A 599 -30.92 -11.70 -18.84
N SER A 600 -30.89 -10.62 -19.62
CA SER A 600 -31.51 -10.58 -20.94
C SER A 600 -30.80 -11.49 -21.95
N GLU A 601 -29.49 -11.65 -21.86
CA GLU A 601 -28.73 -12.57 -22.71
C GLU A 601 -28.99 -14.04 -22.37
N GLU A 602 -29.11 -14.37 -21.08
CA GLU A 602 -29.47 -15.73 -20.65
C GLU A 602 -30.85 -16.15 -21.14
N ILE A 603 -31.84 -15.25 -21.12
CA ILE A 603 -33.16 -15.50 -21.65
C ILE A 603 -33.11 -15.71 -23.18
N THR A 604 -32.33 -14.90 -23.90
CA THR A 604 -32.18 -15.03 -25.35
C THR A 604 -31.46 -16.33 -25.74
N ALA A 605 -30.48 -16.77 -24.96
CA ALA A 605 -29.78 -18.04 -25.17
C ALA A 605 -30.64 -19.28 -24.87
N LEU A 606 -31.65 -19.15 -24.01
CA LEU A 606 -32.60 -20.23 -23.72
C LEU A 606 -33.78 -20.28 -24.71
N THR A 607 -33.98 -19.22 -25.49
CA THR A 607 -35.06 -19.13 -26.49
C THR A 607 -34.59 -19.39 -27.92
N ASN A 608 -33.30 -19.51 -28.17
CA ASN A 608 -32.66 -19.96 -29.41
C ASN A 608 -32.10 -21.39 -29.23
#